data_4a3d490664f2e4e487aa6d4fe4ed9dea
#
_entry.id   4a3d490664f2e4e487aa6d4fe4ed9dea
#
_cell.length_a   1.000
_cell.length_b   1.000
_cell.length_c   1.000
_cell.angle_alpha   90.00
_cell.angle_beta   90.00
_cell.angle_gamma   90.00
#
_symmetry.space_group_name_H-M   'P 1'
#
loop_
_entity.id
_entity.type
_entity.pdbx_description
1 polymer ?
#
loop_
_entity_poly.entity_id
_entity_poly.type
_entity_poly.pdbx_seq_one_letter_code
_entity_poly.pdbx_strand_id
1 'polypeptide(L)'
;MNAVLQLMGDKWTLLIVRDILLHDQHKYGEFATMSEAIPTNILADRLRRLVLYDILETVPYQLHPLRYEYHLTAKGRDLEPLVREMIRWGLAHVPGTGQPQGISG
;
A
#
# COMPACT_ATOMS: atom_id res chain seq x y z
N MET A 1 -11.37 -8.57 15.16
CA MET A 1 -9.98 -8.76 14.68
C MET A 1 -9.89 -9.60 13.42
N ASN A 2 -10.67 -10.67 13.33
CA ASN A 2 -10.59 -11.54 12.17
C ASN A 2 -10.96 -10.83 10.86
N ALA A 3 -11.99 -10.00 10.86
CA ALA A 3 -12.37 -9.24 9.68
C ALA A 3 -11.28 -8.23 9.27
N VAL A 4 -10.61 -7.64 10.25
CA VAL A 4 -9.51 -6.72 9.99
C VAL A 4 -8.36 -7.47 9.32
N LEU A 5 -8.03 -8.66 9.82
CA LEU A 5 -6.93 -9.44 9.25
C LEU A 5 -7.26 -9.95 7.85
N GLN A 6 -8.53 -10.28 7.59
CA GLN A 6 -8.92 -10.67 6.24
C GLN A 6 -8.75 -9.54 5.24
N LEU A 7 -8.96 -8.31 5.66
CA LEU A 7 -8.79 -7.16 4.79
C LEU A 7 -7.33 -6.71 4.74
N MET A 8 -6.69 -6.59 5.91
CA MET A 8 -5.39 -5.92 6.02
C MET A 8 -4.24 -6.85 6.37
N GLY A 9 -4.50 -8.14 6.57
CA GLY A 9 -3.45 -9.09 6.96
C GLY A 9 -2.58 -9.57 5.82
N ASP A 10 -2.75 -9.00 4.63
CA ASP A 10 -2.04 -9.40 3.45
C ASP A 10 -0.90 -8.42 3.21
N LYS A 11 0.29 -8.92 2.98
CA LYS A 11 1.45 -8.06 2.83
C LYS A 11 1.30 -7.09 1.67
N TRP A 12 0.71 -7.52 0.55
CA TRP A 12 0.60 -6.67 -0.63
C TRP A 12 -0.34 -5.49 -0.40
N THR A 13 -1.44 -5.72 0.31
CA THR A 13 -2.37 -4.65 0.68
C THR A 13 -1.66 -3.61 1.53
N LEU A 14 -0.90 -4.06 2.54
CA LEU A 14 -0.16 -3.15 3.41
C LEU A 14 0.92 -2.39 2.66
N LEU A 15 1.60 -3.04 1.71
CA LEU A 15 2.63 -2.36 0.93
C LEU A 15 2.05 -1.30 0.00
N ILE A 16 0.87 -1.55 -0.58
CA ILE A 16 0.20 -0.55 -1.40
C ILE A 16 -0.19 0.67 -0.55
N VAL A 17 -0.78 0.43 0.62
CA VAL A 17 -1.16 1.53 1.51
C VAL A 17 0.06 2.32 1.95
N ARG A 18 1.16 1.62 2.27
CA ARG A 18 2.42 2.26 2.62
C ARG A 18 2.90 3.20 1.52
N ASP A 19 2.87 2.73 0.26
CA ASP A 19 3.38 3.52 -0.85
C ASP A 19 2.54 4.77 -1.08
N ILE A 20 1.23 4.70 -0.86
CA ILE A 20 0.40 5.90 -0.94
C ILE A 20 0.72 6.86 0.20
N LEU A 21 0.82 6.35 1.42
CA LEU A 21 1.02 7.19 2.60
C LEU A 21 2.42 7.82 2.67
N LEU A 22 3.44 7.04 2.33
CA LEU A 22 4.82 7.44 2.60
C LEU A 22 5.61 7.80 1.36
N HIS A 23 5.19 7.33 0.18
CA HIS A 23 5.95 7.53 -1.06
C HIS A 23 5.15 8.27 -2.11
N ASP A 24 3.96 8.76 -1.77
CA ASP A 24 3.10 9.54 -2.67
C ASP A 24 2.87 8.85 -4.00
N GLN A 25 2.69 7.54 -3.98
CA GLN A 25 2.42 6.76 -5.17
C GLN A 25 0.92 6.64 -5.36
N HIS A 26 0.42 6.90 -6.56
CA HIS A 26 -1.02 6.91 -6.80
C HIS A 26 -1.43 6.20 -8.08
N LYS A 27 -0.49 5.92 -8.98
CA LYS A 27 -0.80 5.36 -10.28
C LYS A 27 -0.44 3.88 -10.31
N TYR A 28 -1.19 3.13 -11.10
CA TYR A 28 -0.95 1.70 -11.25
C TYR A 28 0.52 1.41 -11.58
N GLY A 29 1.08 2.15 -12.55
CA GLY A 29 2.46 1.93 -12.94
C GLY A 29 3.46 2.20 -11.83
N GLU A 30 3.15 3.14 -10.93
CA GLU A 30 4.02 3.41 -9.80
C GLU A 30 4.01 2.25 -8.82
N PHE A 31 2.82 1.69 -8.52
CA PHE A 31 2.75 0.51 -7.66
C PHE A 31 3.44 -0.70 -8.30
N ALA A 32 3.30 -0.83 -9.62
CA ALA A 32 3.87 -1.98 -10.34
C ALA A 32 5.39 -2.00 -10.27
N THR A 33 6.03 -0.87 -9.96
CA THR A 33 7.48 -0.78 -9.88
C THR A 33 8.00 -0.75 -8.44
N MET A 34 7.15 -1.09 -7.46
CA MET A 34 7.62 -1.11 -6.07
C MET A 34 8.77 -2.09 -5.90
N SER A 35 9.63 -1.80 -4.94
CA SER A 35 10.84 -2.59 -4.72
C SER A 35 10.56 -4.04 -4.37
N GLU A 36 9.40 -4.32 -3.79
CA GLU A 36 9.01 -5.69 -3.44
C GLU A 36 8.52 -6.50 -4.63
N ALA A 37 8.44 -5.89 -5.81
CA ALA A 37 8.13 -6.59 -7.07
C ALA A 37 6.78 -7.32 -7.05
N ILE A 38 5.72 -6.56 -6.81
CA ILE A 38 4.37 -7.12 -6.76
C ILE A 38 3.98 -7.71 -8.13
N PRO A 39 3.48 -8.96 -8.18
CA PRO A 39 2.94 -9.49 -9.43
C PRO A 39 1.73 -8.69 -9.91
N THR A 40 1.62 -8.50 -11.23
CA THR A 40 0.60 -7.61 -11.78
C THR A 40 -0.82 -8.08 -11.52
N ASN A 41 -1.06 -9.40 -11.55
CA ASN A 41 -2.39 -9.92 -11.26
C ASN A 41 -2.78 -9.68 -9.80
N ILE A 42 -1.83 -9.73 -8.89
CA ILE A 42 -2.07 -9.46 -7.48
C ILE A 42 -2.33 -7.97 -7.27
N LEU A 43 -1.53 -7.11 -7.92
CA LEU A 43 -1.72 -5.67 -7.82
C LEU A 43 -3.13 -5.28 -8.26
N ALA A 44 -3.57 -5.76 -9.43
CA ALA A 44 -4.90 -5.46 -9.93
C ALA A 44 -5.98 -5.92 -8.96
N ASP A 45 -5.83 -7.12 -8.40
CA ASP A 45 -6.79 -7.67 -7.46
C ASP A 45 -6.85 -6.85 -6.17
N ARG A 46 -5.71 -6.50 -5.62
CA ARG A 46 -5.66 -5.77 -4.35
C ARG A 46 -6.20 -4.35 -4.51
N LEU A 47 -5.87 -3.66 -5.59
CA LEU A 47 -6.42 -2.34 -5.85
C LEU A 47 -7.95 -2.40 -5.96
N ARG A 48 -8.47 -3.40 -6.67
CA ARG A 48 -9.92 -3.58 -6.80
C ARG A 48 -10.57 -3.82 -5.44
N ARG A 49 -9.97 -4.67 -4.62
CA ARG A 49 -10.49 -4.95 -3.28
C ARG A 49 -10.50 -3.72 -2.40
N LEU A 50 -9.43 -2.94 -2.45
CA LEU A 50 -9.33 -1.74 -1.62
C LEU A 50 -10.37 -0.69 -2.03
N VAL A 51 -10.66 -0.57 -3.32
CA VAL A 51 -11.73 0.30 -3.78
C VAL A 51 -13.09 -0.24 -3.31
N LEU A 52 -13.30 -1.54 -3.43
CA LEU A 52 -14.55 -2.16 -3.03
C LEU A 52 -14.84 -1.95 -1.53
N TYR A 53 -13.80 -1.99 -0.70
CA TYR A 53 -13.96 -1.80 0.73
C TYR A 53 -13.85 -0.34 1.18
N ASP A 54 -13.84 0.58 0.21
CA ASP A 54 -13.82 2.02 0.48
C ASP A 54 -12.56 2.49 1.22
N ILE A 55 -11.47 1.77 1.04
CA ILE A 55 -10.16 2.20 1.52
C ILE A 55 -9.52 3.15 0.50
N LEU A 56 -9.72 2.87 -0.78
CA LEU A 56 -9.25 3.70 -1.89
C LEU A 56 -10.41 4.21 -2.71
N GLU A 57 -10.21 5.36 -3.33
CA GLU A 57 -11.08 5.87 -4.36
C GLU A 57 -10.27 6.14 -5.61
N THR A 58 -10.92 6.09 -6.77
CA THR A 58 -10.25 6.35 -8.03
C THR A 58 -10.57 7.77 -8.49
N VAL A 59 -9.54 8.46 -8.98
CA VAL A 59 -9.67 9.83 -9.47
C VAL A 59 -9.07 9.88 -10.86
N PRO A 60 -9.82 10.27 -11.90
CA PRO A 60 -9.27 10.35 -13.24
C PRO A 60 -8.19 11.43 -13.30
N TYR A 61 -7.06 11.11 -13.93
CA TYR A 61 -6.04 12.13 -14.19
C TYR A 61 -5.79 12.31 -15.69
N GLN A 62 -6.38 11.45 -16.51
CA GLN A 62 -6.26 11.53 -17.96
C GLN A 62 -7.54 10.97 -18.57
N LEU A 63 -8.06 11.62 -19.60
CA LEU A 63 -9.32 11.21 -20.20
C LEU A 63 -9.19 10.40 -21.48
N HIS A 64 -8.08 10.56 -22.21
CA HIS A 64 -7.87 9.88 -23.51
C HIS A 64 -6.46 9.34 -23.61
N PRO A 65 -6.23 8.05 -23.35
CA PRO A 65 -7.14 7.06 -22.77
C PRO A 65 -7.45 7.36 -21.32
N LEU A 66 -8.56 6.85 -20.84
CA LEU A 66 -8.97 7.11 -19.48
C LEU A 66 -8.03 6.41 -18.51
N ARG A 67 -7.45 7.16 -17.59
CA ARG A 67 -6.54 6.65 -16.58
C ARG A 67 -6.86 7.25 -15.23
N TYR A 68 -6.68 6.44 -14.19
CA TYR A 68 -7.05 6.81 -12.83
C TYR A 68 -5.85 6.80 -11.90
N GLU A 69 -5.91 7.66 -10.91
CA GLU A 69 -5.09 7.55 -9.71
C GLU A 69 -5.89 6.91 -8.60
N TYR A 70 -5.20 6.32 -7.63
CA TYR A 70 -5.80 5.73 -6.45
C TYR A 70 -5.42 6.57 -5.24
N HIS A 71 -6.41 7.04 -4.52
CA HIS A 71 -6.19 7.88 -3.34
C HIS A 71 -6.87 7.26 -2.13
N LEU A 72 -6.33 7.49 -0.94
CA LEU A 72 -6.97 7.01 0.27
C LEU A 72 -8.22 7.82 0.53
N THR A 73 -9.30 7.14 0.88
CA THR A 73 -10.50 7.77 1.41
C THR A 73 -10.22 8.22 2.84
N ALA A 74 -11.15 8.93 3.47
CA ALA A 74 -11.02 9.27 4.89
C ALA A 74 -10.87 7.99 5.73
N LYS A 75 -11.64 6.96 5.41
CA LYS A 75 -11.52 5.66 6.07
C LYS A 75 -10.14 5.05 5.87
N GLY A 76 -9.61 5.16 4.65
CA GLY A 76 -8.27 4.64 4.36
C GLY A 76 -7.18 5.40 5.08
N ARG A 77 -7.34 6.71 5.24
CA ARG A 77 -6.34 7.52 5.95
C ARG A 77 -6.25 7.15 7.42
N ASP A 78 -7.30 6.60 7.99
CA ASP A 78 -7.26 6.15 9.37
C ASP A 78 -6.32 4.96 9.58
N LEU A 79 -5.81 4.36 8.50
CA LEU A 79 -4.81 3.31 8.58
C LEU A 79 -3.40 3.86 8.80
N GLU A 80 -3.19 5.16 8.65
CA GLU A 80 -1.84 5.71 8.76
C GLU A 80 -1.18 5.39 10.11
N PRO A 81 -1.85 5.58 11.26
CA PRO A 81 -1.21 5.23 12.53
C PRO A 81 -0.81 3.77 12.61
N LEU A 82 -1.62 2.87 12.06
CA LEU A 82 -1.30 1.45 12.06
C LEU A 82 -0.03 1.17 11.25
N VAL A 83 0.03 1.71 10.03
CA VAL A 83 1.18 1.49 9.15
C VAL A 83 2.45 2.05 9.79
N ARG A 84 2.37 3.28 10.35
CA ARG A 84 3.52 3.89 10.98
C ARG A 84 3.97 3.11 12.20
N GLU A 85 3.04 2.59 12.97
CA GLU A 85 3.39 1.80 14.16
C GLU A 85 4.05 0.48 13.76
N MET A 86 3.58 -0.16 12.70
CA MET A 86 4.21 -1.37 12.21
C MET A 86 5.66 -1.10 11.80
N ILE A 87 5.90 0.01 11.10
CA ILE A 87 7.25 0.40 10.70
C ILE A 87 8.11 0.68 11.94
N ARG A 88 7.58 1.44 12.90
CA ARG A 88 8.30 1.77 14.12
C ARG A 88 8.68 0.50 14.88
N TRP A 89 7.73 -0.40 15.04
CA TRP A 89 7.97 -1.65 15.75
C TRP A 89 9.04 -2.48 15.03
N GLY A 90 8.95 -2.53 13.70
CA GLY A 90 9.93 -3.28 12.91
C GLY A 90 11.32 -2.72 13.03
N LEU A 91 11.46 -1.37 12.97
CA LEU A 91 12.76 -0.73 13.12
C LEU A 91 13.36 -1.00 14.49
N ALA A 92 12.54 -1.11 15.52
CA ALA A 92 13.03 -1.33 16.88
C ALA A 92 13.39 -2.79 17.15
N HIS A 93 12.71 -3.74 16.49
CA HIS A 93 12.77 -5.13 16.91
C HIS A 93 13.20 -6.12 15.84
N VAL A 94 13.15 -5.75 14.54
CA VAL A 94 13.48 -6.68 13.47
C VAL A 94 14.77 -6.21 12.79
N PRO A 95 15.85 -6.98 12.87
CA PRO A 95 17.12 -6.58 12.28
C PRO A 95 17.00 -6.38 10.77
N GLY A 96 17.60 -5.33 10.27
CA GLY A 96 17.62 -5.04 8.85
C GLY A 96 16.38 -4.30 8.34
N THR A 97 15.35 -4.14 9.15
CA THR A 97 14.15 -3.48 8.72
C THR A 97 14.43 -2.01 8.48
N GLY A 98 14.05 -1.52 7.30
CA GLY A 98 14.26 -0.11 6.97
C GLY A 98 15.68 0.30 6.74
N GLN A 99 16.64 -0.63 6.85
CA GLN A 99 18.03 -0.33 6.63
C GLN A 99 18.39 -0.63 5.20
N PRO A 100 19.31 0.08 4.62
CA PRO A 100 19.86 -0.30 3.35
C PRO A 100 20.55 -1.57 3.54
N GLN A 101 20.48 -2.37 2.60
CA GLN A 101 21.13 -3.49 2.72
C GLN A 101 22.22 -3.53 3.43
N GLY A 102 22.79 -4.34 3.54
CA GLY A 102 23.97 -4.41 4.11
C GLY A 102 23.97 -4.40 5.48
N ILE A 103 23.16 -4.02 6.01
CA ILE A 103 23.29 -3.90 7.31
C ILE A 103 23.03 -5.13 7.82
N SER A 104 23.36 -5.80 7.75
CA SER A 104 23.21 -6.84 8.21
C SER A 104 23.04 -7.05 9.30
N GLY A 105 22.68 -6.91 9.46
CA GLY A 105 22.31 -7.24 10.69
C GLY A 105 22.45 -7.76 11.28
#